data_cd06bf07181969f9b4a9919125615588
#
_entry.id   cd06bf07181969f9b4a9919125615588
#
_cell.length_a   1.000
_cell.length_b   1.000
_cell.length_c   1.000
_cell.angle_alpha   90.00
_cell.angle_beta   90.00
_cell.angle_gamma   90.00
#
_symmetry.space_group_name_H-M   'P 1'
#
loop_
_entity.id
_entity.type
_entity.pdbx_description
1 polymer ?
#
loop_
_entity_poly.entity_id
_entity_poly.type
_entity_poly.pdbx_seq_one_letter_code
_entity_poly.pdbx_strand_id
1 'polypeptide(L)'
;QIFPASRSNSSKATMASAAVLPPTASTRFTSSAGLLAMLDEAEVKVKVKALEKLDAVVPDFWAEISDALSEIECLYEDESFPQRGLAALVASKVYYYLGELGDALTYALGAGQLFNVDEGSEYVDTLLAKAIDEYCGLHVARYERAVKAERGGEVEAEVAIDGRLVELVER
;
A
#
# COMPACT_ATOMS: atom_id res chain seq x y z
N GLN A 1 -31.56 -81.23 -6.18
CA GLN A 1 -31.95 -81.07 -7.60
C GLN A 1 -31.71 -79.61 -8.01
N ILE A 2 -30.76 -79.49 -8.88
CA ILE A 2 -30.60 -78.58 -10.02
C ILE A 2 -30.72 -77.04 -9.73
N PHE A 3 -29.60 -76.46 -9.75
CA PHE A 3 -29.42 -75.02 -10.08
C PHE A 3 -29.59 -74.71 -11.55
N PRO A 4 -29.97 -73.52 -11.95
CA PRO A 4 -29.02 -72.82 -12.80
C PRO A 4 -28.67 -71.36 -12.42
N ALA A 5 -27.50 -71.01 -12.88
CA ALA A 5 -26.77 -69.80 -12.82
C ALA A 5 -27.52 -68.53 -13.19
N SER A 6 -27.26 -67.45 -12.48
CA SER A 6 -27.66 -66.07 -12.89
C SER A 6 -26.41 -65.24 -13.10
N ARG A 7 -26.34 -64.61 -14.27
CA ARG A 7 -25.24 -63.87 -14.82
C ARG A 7 -25.01 -62.58 -14.06
N SER A 8 -23.77 -62.35 -13.69
CA SER A 8 -23.24 -61.07 -13.23
C SER A 8 -23.24 -60.06 -14.37
N ASN A 9 -23.96 -58.98 -14.20
CA ASN A 9 -23.87 -57.83 -15.08
C ASN A 9 -22.92 -56.78 -14.43
N SER A 10 -21.69 -56.77 -14.95
CA SER A 10 -20.64 -55.86 -14.52
C SER A 10 -20.85 -54.49 -15.20
N SER A 11 -21.51 -53.56 -14.49
CA SER A 11 -21.57 -52.16 -14.91
C SER A 11 -20.23 -51.51 -14.61
N LYS A 12 -19.45 -51.30 -15.65
CA LYS A 12 -18.28 -50.43 -15.61
C LYS A 12 -18.73 -49.00 -15.33
N ALA A 13 -18.58 -48.53 -14.09
CA ALA A 13 -18.62 -47.14 -13.78
C ALA A 13 -17.33 -46.50 -14.29
N THR A 14 -17.44 -45.76 -15.37
CA THR A 14 -16.36 -44.88 -15.87
C THR A 14 -16.21 -43.73 -14.89
N MET A 15 -15.20 -43.79 -14.05
CA MET A 15 -14.79 -42.65 -13.24
C MET A 15 -14.23 -41.60 -14.18
N ALA A 16 -15.00 -40.52 -14.37
CA ALA A 16 -14.52 -39.30 -15.00
C ALA A 16 -13.42 -38.73 -14.07
N SER A 17 -12.19 -38.84 -14.53
CA SER A 17 -11.04 -38.17 -13.90
C SER A 17 -11.30 -36.68 -13.99
N ALA A 18 -11.66 -36.08 -12.86
CA ALA A 18 -11.63 -34.62 -12.74
C ALA A 18 -10.19 -34.17 -12.95
N ALA A 19 -9.91 -33.54 -14.09
CA ALA A 19 -8.69 -32.87 -14.36
C ALA A 19 -8.52 -31.78 -13.30
N VAL A 20 -7.67 -32.02 -12.32
CA VAL A 20 -7.18 -30.99 -11.41
C VAL A 20 -6.40 -30.01 -12.27
N LEU A 21 -7.03 -28.85 -12.54
CA LEU A 21 -6.33 -27.72 -13.14
C LEU A 21 -5.13 -27.41 -12.25
N PRO A 22 -3.91 -27.28 -12.79
CA PRO A 22 -2.77 -26.87 -12.00
C PRO A 22 -3.09 -25.49 -11.38
N PRO A 23 -2.64 -25.23 -10.14
CA PRO A 23 -2.80 -23.91 -9.55
C PRO A 23 -2.21 -22.90 -10.53
N THR A 24 -2.99 -21.87 -10.83
CA THR A 24 -2.56 -20.75 -11.68
C THR A 24 -1.16 -20.33 -11.21
N ALA A 25 -0.20 -20.46 -12.14
CA ALA A 25 1.18 -20.08 -11.87
C ALA A 25 1.16 -18.66 -11.36
N SER A 26 1.40 -18.49 -10.07
CA SER A 26 1.69 -17.20 -9.46
C SER A 26 2.89 -16.67 -10.24
N THR A 27 2.68 -15.65 -11.04
CA THR A 27 3.76 -15.03 -11.83
C THR A 27 4.72 -14.44 -10.80
N ARG A 28 5.74 -15.22 -10.42
CA ARG A 28 6.79 -14.71 -9.55
C ARG A 28 7.60 -13.74 -10.38
N PHE A 29 7.43 -12.47 -10.08
CA PHE A 29 8.31 -11.45 -10.63
C PHE A 29 9.73 -11.73 -10.14
N THR A 30 10.70 -11.64 -11.03
CA THR A 30 12.14 -11.73 -10.72
C THR A 30 12.77 -10.36 -10.60
N SER A 31 12.06 -9.31 -11.03
CA SER A 31 12.47 -7.91 -10.98
C SER A 31 11.25 -7.01 -11.20
N SER A 32 11.27 -5.81 -10.65
CA SER A 32 10.25 -4.78 -10.86
C SER A 32 10.49 -3.94 -12.12
N ALA A 33 11.64 -4.07 -12.79
CA ALA A 33 12.05 -3.23 -13.92
C ALA A 33 11.00 -3.13 -15.05
N GLY A 34 10.31 -4.24 -15.37
CA GLY A 34 9.25 -4.23 -16.37
C GLY A 34 8.01 -3.42 -15.93
N LEU A 35 7.70 -3.38 -14.63
CA LEU A 35 6.63 -2.58 -14.10
C LEU A 35 7.01 -1.09 -14.06
N LEU A 36 8.26 -0.78 -13.71
CA LEU A 36 8.78 0.58 -13.71
C LEU A 36 8.77 1.15 -15.13
N ALA A 37 9.22 0.41 -16.15
CA ALA A 37 9.15 0.85 -17.55
C ALA A 37 7.71 1.16 -18.03
N MET A 38 6.68 0.56 -17.41
CA MET A 38 5.28 0.89 -17.72
C MET A 38 4.83 2.24 -17.13
N LEU A 39 5.57 2.82 -16.18
CA LEU A 39 5.27 4.17 -15.67
C LEU A 39 5.63 5.26 -16.68
N ASP A 40 6.58 5.00 -17.60
CA ASP A 40 6.97 5.92 -18.67
C ASP A 40 5.98 5.95 -19.84
N GLU A 41 5.07 4.97 -19.92
CA GLU A 41 4.10 4.87 -21.00
C GLU A 41 3.15 6.08 -21.04
N ALA A 42 2.76 6.50 -22.22
CA ALA A 42 1.86 7.64 -22.38
C ALA A 42 0.41 7.34 -21.95
N GLU A 43 0.02 6.07 -21.94
CA GLU A 43 -1.35 5.67 -21.60
C GLU A 43 -1.57 5.59 -20.08
N VAL A 44 -2.45 6.43 -19.55
CA VAL A 44 -2.79 6.50 -18.11
C VAL A 44 -3.20 5.14 -17.53
N LYS A 45 -3.96 4.33 -18.29
CA LYS A 45 -4.40 3.01 -17.84
C LYS A 45 -3.24 2.04 -17.61
N VAL A 46 -2.17 2.17 -18.41
CA VAL A 46 -0.95 1.36 -18.26
C VAL A 46 -0.23 1.75 -16.99
N LYS A 47 -0.06 3.06 -16.74
CA LYS A 47 0.52 3.58 -15.50
C LYS A 47 -0.25 3.12 -14.25
N VAL A 48 -1.58 3.18 -14.28
CA VAL A 48 -2.43 2.71 -13.17
C VAL A 48 -2.21 1.21 -12.92
N LYS A 49 -2.17 0.40 -13.98
CA LYS A 49 -1.90 -1.05 -13.85
C LYS A 49 -0.49 -1.35 -13.34
N ALA A 50 0.50 -0.54 -13.72
CA ALA A 50 1.84 -0.63 -13.17
C ALA A 50 1.83 -0.36 -11.66
N LEU A 51 1.21 0.74 -11.21
CA LEU A 51 1.09 1.08 -9.78
C LEU A 51 0.38 0.00 -8.97
N GLU A 52 -0.75 -0.57 -9.47
CA GLU A 52 -1.45 -1.67 -8.80
C GLU A 52 -0.55 -2.90 -8.61
N LYS A 53 0.33 -3.18 -9.58
CA LYS A 53 1.26 -4.30 -9.49
C LYS A 53 2.47 -3.97 -8.61
N LEU A 54 2.97 -2.75 -8.70
CA LEU A 54 4.07 -2.28 -7.84
C LEU A 54 3.64 -2.32 -6.37
N ASP A 55 2.43 -1.86 -6.04
CA ASP A 55 1.90 -1.93 -4.67
C ASP A 55 1.96 -3.34 -4.07
N ALA A 56 1.64 -4.35 -4.87
CA ALA A 56 1.66 -5.74 -4.44
C ALA A 56 3.08 -6.32 -4.27
N VAL A 57 4.09 -5.77 -4.96
CA VAL A 57 5.46 -6.31 -4.97
C VAL A 57 6.47 -5.44 -4.22
N VAL A 58 6.06 -4.29 -3.69
CA VAL A 58 6.94 -3.42 -2.88
C VAL A 58 7.71 -4.21 -1.82
N PRO A 59 7.10 -5.14 -1.04
CA PRO A 59 7.83 -5.86 0.00
C PRO A 59 9.05 -6.61 -0.50
N ASP A 60 9.00 -7.11 -1.74
CA ASP A 60 10.07 -7.91 -2.34
C ASP A 60 11.07 -7.07 -3.14
N PHE A 61 10.64 -5.94 -3.71
CA PHE A 61 11.40 -5.15 -4.69
C PHE A 61 11.55 -3.67 -4.34
N TRP A 62 11.31 -3.27 -3.09
CA TRP A 62 11.40 -1.88 -2.65
C TRP A 62 12.71 -1.18 -3.06
N ALA A 63 13.83 -1.90 -3.04
CA ALA A 63 15.14 -1.35 -3.41
C ALA A 63 15.23 -0.97 -4.90
N GLU A 64 14.65 -1.79 -5.81
CA GLU A 64 14.58 -1.44 -7.24
C GLU A 64 13.56 -0.31 -7.47
N ILE A 65 12.44 -0.33 -6.74
CA ILE A 65 11.37 0.67 -6.88
C ILE A 65 11.85 2.03 -6.36
N SER A 66 12.73 2.06 -5.36
CA SER A 66 13.28 3.30 -4.81
C SER A 66 14.07 4.11 -5.84
N ASP A 67 14.68 3.47 -6.83
CA ASP A 67 15.40 4.16 -7.92
C ASP A 67 14.45 5.00 -8.80
N ALA A 68 13.17 4.60 -8.89
CA ALA A 68 12.14 5.29 -9.68
C ALA A 68 11.14 6.06 -8.79
N LEU A 69 11.48 6.30 -7.52
CA LEU A 69 10.57 6.94 -6.56
C LEU A 69 10.14 8.34 -7.01
N SER A 70 11.06 9.12 -7.61
CA SER A 70 10.75 10.45 -8.15
C SER A 70 9.68 10.44 -9.26
N GLU A 71 9.60 9.37 -10.05
CA GLU A 71 8.56 9.22 -11.08
C GLU A 71 7.20 8.95 -10.45
N ILE A 72 7.17 8.14 -9.38
CA ILE A 72 5.95 7.84 -8.62
C ILE A 72 5.45 9.09 -7.91
N GLU A 73 6.36 9.90 -7.36
CA GLU A 73 6.06 11.18 -6.72
C GLU A 73 5.47 12.17 -7.73
N CYS A 74 6.06 12.29 -8.94
CA CYS A 74 5.50 13.11 -10.00
C CYS A 74 4.06 12.70 -10.36
N LEU A 75 3.73 11.40 -10.37
CA LEU A 75 2.36 10.93 -10.58
C LEU A 75 1.41 11.30 -9.42
N TYR A 76 1.92 11.37 -8.19
CA TYR A 76 1.14 11.86 -7.05
C TYR A 76 0.91 13.37 -7.13
N GLU A 77 1.89 14.15 -7.57
CA GLU A 77 1.81 15.60 -7.69
C GLU A 77 0.94 16.04 -8.87
N ASP A 78 0.85 15.24 -9.93
CA ASP A 78 0.02 15.55 -11.11
C ASP A 78 -1.48 15.50 -10.76
N GLU A 79 -2.09 16.68 -10.63
CA GLU A 79 -3.52 16.83 -10.34
C GLU A 79 -4.44 16.19 -11.38
N SER A 80 -3.96 16.00 -12.60
CA SER A 80 -4.71 15.37 -13.69
C SER A 80 -4.70 13.85 -13.64
N PHE A 81 -3.79 13.26 -12.84
CA PHE A 81 -3.67 11.80 -12.72
C PHE A 81 -4.78 11.20 -11.83
N PRO A 82 -5.62 10.29 -12.35
CA PRO A 82 -6.83 9.86 -11.66
C PRO A 82 -6.57 9.00 -10.41
N GLN A 83 -5.38 8.38 -10.30
CA GLN A 83 -5.02 7.47 -9.21
C GLN A 83 -3.83 8.00 -8.38
N ARG A 84 -3.85 9.30 -8.09
CA ARG A 84 -2.83 9.95 -7.25
C ARG A 84 -2.64 9.27 -5.90
N GLY A 85 -3.75 8.90 -5.25
CA GLY A 85 -3.71 8.20 -3.96
C GLY A 85 -3.00 6.85 -4.03
N LEU A 86 -3.09 6.13 -5.16
CA LEU A 86 -2.37 4.88 -5.36
C LEU A 86 -0.86 5.13 -5.52
N ALA A 87 -0.47 6.16 -6.25
CA ALA A 87 0.93 6.57 -6.35
C ALA A 87 1.49 6.93 -4.97
N ALA A 88 0.73 7.71 -4.17
CA ALA A 88 1.10 8.03 -2.80
C ALA A 88 1.23 6.77 -1.92
N LEU A 89 0.31 5.80 -2.04
CA LEU A 89 0.41 4.56 -1.25
C LEU A 89 1.67 3.77 -1.58
N VAL A 90 2.02 3.65 -2.87
CA VAL A 90 3.27 2.97 -3.29
C VAL A 90 4.49 3.71 -2.76
N ALA A 91 4.55 5.05 -2.91
CA ALA A 91 5.64 5.87 -2.38
C ALA A 91 5.77 5.71 -0.86
N SER A 92 4.65 5.76 -0.12
CA SER A 92 4.64 5.56 1.34
C SER A 92 5.25 4.22 1.75
N LYS A 93 4.88 3.12 1.08
CA LYS A 93 5.45 1.79 1.35
C LYS A 93 6.93 1.73 1.06
N VAL A 94 7.39 2.36 -0.03
CA VAL A 94 8.84 2.41 -0.36
C VAL A 94 9.60 3.19 0.69
N TYR A 95 9.12 4.37 1.12
CA TYR A 95 9.73 5.15 2.19
C TYR A 95 9.76 4.41 3.53
N TYR A 96 8.73 3.63 3.83
CA TYR A 96 8.71 2.76 5.01
C TYR A 96 9.89 1.77 4.98
N TYR A 97 10.13 1.09 3.85
CA TYR A 97 11.27 0.16 3.71
C TYR A 97 12.63 0.85 3.70
N LEU A 98 12.69 2.11 3.27
CA LEU A 98 13.89 2.95 3.37
C LEU A 98 14.16 3.42 4.81
N GLY A 99 13.18 3.30 5.72
CA GLY A 99 13.28 3.78 7.10
C GLY A 99 12.94 5.27 7.28
N GLU A 100 12.52 5.94 6.21
CA GLU A 100 12.13 7.37 6.21
C GLU A 100 10.65 7.51 6.63
N LEU A 101 10.39 7.26 7.93
CA LEU A 101 9.01 7.16 8.44
C LEU A 101 8.23 8.49 8.37
N GLY A 102 8.91 9.64 8.36
CA GLY A 102 8.26 10.95 8.19
C GLY A 102 7.65 11.11 6.80
N ASP A 103 8.44 10.79 5.76
CA ASP A 103 7.98 10.83 4.38
C ASP A 103 6.95 9.72 4.12
N ALA A 104 7.18 8.51 4.66
CA ALA A 104 6.22 7.43 4.60
C ALA A 104 4.84 7.85 5.14
N LEU A 105 4.78 8.52 6.28
CA LEU A 105 3.53 9.04 6.85
C LEU A 105 2.91 10.14 5.97
N THR A 106 3.72 11.06 5.44
CA THR A 106 3.24 12.14 4.56
C THR A 106 2.53 11.58 3.34
N TYR A 107 3.13 10.57 2.69
CA TYR A 107 2.53 9.91 1.53
C TYR A 107 1.35 8.99 1.92
N ALA A 108 1.37 8.36 3.10
CA ALA A 108 0.21 7.60 3.61
C ALA A 108 -1.00 8.50 3.81
N LEU A 109 -0.81 9.70 4.38
CA LEU A 109 -1.86 10.72 4.49
C LEU A 109 -2.35 11.20 3.11
N GLY A 110 -1.43 11.29 2.13
CA GLY A 110 -1.75 11.59 0.73
C GLY A 110 -2.56 10.50 0.03
N ALA A 111 -2.38 9.24 0.40
CA ALA A 111 -3.15 8.11 -0.11
C ALA A 111 -4.60 8.10 0.38
N GLY A 112 -4.88 8.77 1.50
CA GLY A 112 -6.21 8.92 2.07
C GLY A 112 -6.86 7.58 2.41
N GLN A 113 -8.01 7.28 1.80
CA GLN A 113 -8.76 6.04 2.09
C GLN A 113 -8.06 4.75 1.61
N LEU A 114 -7.09 4.86 0.72
CA LEU A 114 -6.30 3.69 0.29
C LEU A 114 -5.32 3.22 1.37
N PHE A 115 -4.93 4.11 2.29
CA PHE A 115 -4.22 3.72 3.51
C PHE A 115 -5.23 3.11 4.50
N ASN A 116 -5.32 1.78 4.48
CA ASN A 116 -6.28 1.06 5.31
C ASN A 116 -5.70 0.79 6.71
N VAL A 117 -6.19 1.51 7.71
CA VAL A 117 -5.75 1.38 9.11
C VAL A 117 -6.12 0.04 9.75
N ASP A 118 -7.11 -0.66 9.20
CA ASP A 118 -7.59 -1.95 9.72
C ASP A 118 -6.83 -3.15 9.12
N GLU A 119 -5.83 -2.93 8.27
CA GLU A 119 -5.09 -4.00 7.60
C GLU A 119 -4.28 -4.87 8.56
N GLY A 120 -3.87 -4.32 9.74
CA GLY A 120 -3.14 -5.06 10.76
C GLY A 120 -1.75 -5.53 10.29
N SER A 121 -1.11 -4.78 9.40
CA SER A 121 0.26 -5.03 8.94
C SER A 121 1.27 -4.22 9.77
N GLU A 122 2.50 -4.73 9.86
CA GLU A 122 3.60 -4.02 10.55
C GLU A 122 3.84 -2.61 9.97
N TYR A 123 3.66 -2.45 8.67
CA TYR A 123 3.71 -1.16 7.99
C TYR A 123 2.66 -0.19 8.57
N VAL A 124 1.41 -0.62 8.67
CA VAL A 124 0.31 0.21 9.19
C VAL A 124 0.54 0.52 10.67
N ASP A 125 0.87 -0.48 11.49
CA ASP A 125 1.12 -0.30 12.92
C ASP A 125 2.26 0.68 13.19
N THR A 126 3.33 0.60 12.39
CA THR A 126 4.48 1.51 12.50
C THR A 126 4.09 2.95 12.13
N LEU A 127 3.34 3.13 11.06
CA LEU A 127 2.90 4.47 10.65
C LEU A 127 1.85 5.06 11.59
N LEU A 128 0.99 4.26 12.19
CA LEU A 128 0.06 4.73 13.23
C LEU A 128 0.82 5.20 14.48
N ALA A 129 1.81 4.43 14.92
CA ALA A 129 2.67 4.85 16.04
C ALA A 129 3.38 6.18 15.72
N LYS A 130 3.95 6.31 14.52
CA LYS A 130 4.58 7.54 14.05
C LYS A 130 3.59 8.71 13.97
N ALA A 131 2.37 8.48 13.52
CA ALA A 131 1.32 9.50 13.45
C ALA A 131 0.95 10.03 14.84
N ILE A 132 0.80 9.13 15.81
CA ILE A 132 0.51 9.51 17.21
C ILE A 132 1.66 10.32 17.79
N ASP A 133 2.90 9.89 17.59
CA ASP A 133 4.09 10.61 18.09
C ASP A 133 4.17 12.02 17.49
N GLU A 134 3.92 12.15 16.20
CA GLU A 134 3.93 13.43 15.48
C GLU A 134 2.81 14.35 15.96
N TYR A 135 1.60 13.82 16.09
CA TYR A 135 0.45 14.54 16.63
C TYR A 135 0.71 15.07 18.05
N CYS A 136 1.21 14.21 18.94
CA CYS A 136 1.57 14.61 20.30
C CYS A 136 2.67 15.69 20.31
N GLY A 137 3.71 15.53 19.49
CA GLY A 137 4.80 16.48 19.36
C GLY A 137 4.33 17.86 18.90
N LEU A 138 3.44 17.92 17.91
CA LEU A 138 2.85 19.17 17.41
C LEU A 138 1.99 19.86 18.47
N HIS A 139 1.20 19.10 19.24
CA HIS A 139 0.42 19.66 20.34
C HIS A 139 1.27 20.22 21.47
N VAL A 140 2.35 19.53 21.85
CA VAL A 140 3.33 20.02 22.84
C VAL A 140 3.99 21.31 22.34
N ALA A 141 4.48 21.33 21.11
CA ALA A 141 5.09 22.52 20.51
C ALA A 141 4.11 23.71 20.46
N ARG A 142 2.84 23.45 20.15
CA ARG A 142 1.78 24.48 20.16
C ARG A 142 1.55 25.04 21.56
N TYR A 143 1.48 24.16 22.57
CA TYR A 143 1.30 24.55 23.96
C TYR A 143 2.50 25.38 24.47
N GLU A 144 3.73 24.94 24.22
CA GLU A 144 4.94 25.65 24.63
C GLU A 144 5.01 27.05 24.03
N ARG A 145 4.60 27.21 22.76
CA ARG A 145 4.52 28.53 22.12
C ARG A 145 3.47 29.42 22.74
N ALA A 146 2.30 28.90 23.07
CA ALA A 146 1.25 29.66 23.75
C ALA A 146 1.75 30.18 25.10
N VAL A 147 2.43 29.34 25.88
CA VAL A 147 3.03 29.74 27.16
C VAL A 147 4.14 30.79 26.98
N LYS A 148 4.97 30.67 25.92
CA LYS A 148 6.01 31.66 25.60
C LYS A 148 5.41 33.01 25.22
N ALA A 149 4.31 33.00 24.44
CA ALA A 149 3.57 34.19 24.05
C ALA A 149 3.02 34.95 25.28
N GLU A 150 2.41 34.23 26.22
CA GLU A 150 1.88 34.82 27.47
C GLU A 150 2.97 35.47 28.32
N ARG A 151 4.20 34.98 28.23
CA ARG A 151 5.37 35.54 28.94
C ARG A 151 6.04 36.71 28.21
N GLY A 152 5.45 37.22 27.11
CA GLY A 152 5.97 38.36 26.32
C GLY A 152 7.18 38.03 25.44
N GLY A 153 7.41 36.75 25.14
CA GLY A 153 8.44 36.30 24.20
C GLY A 153 8.04 36.50 22.75
N GLU A 154 9.02 36.65 21.85
CA GLU A 154 8.79 36.63 20.41
C GLU A 154 8.22 35.28 20.01
N VAL A 155 7.10 35.30 19.28
CA VAL A 155 6.38 34.08 18.81
C VAL A 155 6.67 33.90 17.34
N GLU A 156 7.33 32.80 17.02
CA GLU A 156 7.47 32.32 15.63
C GLU A 156 6.10 31.91 15.03
N ALA A 157 6.05 31.71 13.71
CA ALA A 157 4.84 31.38 12.98
C ALA A 157 4.02 30.22 13.62
N GLU A 158 2.70 30.26 13.46
CA GLU A 158 1.77 29.28 14.02
C GLU A 158 2.13 27.84 13.55
N VAL A 159 2.14 26.88 14.48
CA VAL A 159 2.28 25.47 14.15
C VAL A 159 0.96 24.97 13.58
N ALA A 160 0.89 24.86 12.25
CA ALA A 160 -0.23 24.24 11.57
C ALA A 160 -0.18 22.73 11.77
N ILE A 161 -1.27 22.13 12.25
CA ILE A 161 -1.43 20.68 12.31
C ILE A 161 -2.20 20.25 11.06
N ASP A 162 -1.64 19.30 10.30
CA ASP A 162 -2.33 18.78 9.10
C ASP A 162 -3.68 18.13 9.52
N GLY A 163 -4.77 18.60 8.94
CA GLY A 163 -6.12 18.09 9.23
C GLY A 163 -6.25 16.58 8.93
N ARG A 164 -5.48 16.07 7.97
CA ARG A 164 -5.44 14.64 7.63
C ARG A 164 -4.81 13.81 8.74
N LEU A 165 -3.78 14.36 9.42
CA LEU A 165 -3.16 13.72 10.57
C LEU A 165 -4.14 13.64 11.75
N VAL A 166 -4.89 14.72 12.00
CA VAL A 166 -5.95 14.74 13.03
C VAL A 166 -7.00 13.67 12.74
N GLU A 167 -7.52 13.62 11.51
CA GLU A 167 -8.52 12.64 11.09
C GLU A 167 -8.01 11.19 11.23
N LEU A 168 -6.73 10.95 10.96
CA LEU A 168 -6.12 9.63 11.10
C LEU A 168 -6.05 9.18 12.56
N VAL A 169 -5.67 10.07 13.48
CA VAL A 169 -5.49 9.75 14.91
C VAL A 169 -6.83 9.64 15.65
N GLU A 170 -7.87 10.34 15.18
CA GLU A 170 -9.20 10.32 15.79
C GLU A 170 -10.09 9.17 15.30
N ARG A 171 -9.64 8.38 14.32
CA ARG A 171 -10.32 7.16 13.85
C ARG A 171 -10.14 5.98 14.78
#